data_a50ebede8e7a3962646f045c269711ce
#
_entry.id   a50ebede8e7a3962646f045c269711ce
#
_cell.length_a   1.000
_cell.length_b   1.000
_cell.length_c   1.000
_cell.angle_alpha   90.00
_cell.angle_beta   90.00
_cell.angle_gamma   90.00
#
_symmetry.space_group_name_H-M   'P 1'
#
loop_
_entity.id
_entity.type
_entity.pdbx_description
1 polymer ?
#
loop_
_entity_poly.entity_id
_entity_poly.type
_entity_poly.pdbx_seq_one_letter_code
_entity_poly.pdbx_strand_id
1 'polypeptide(L)'
;MSTALMKKRRNPSEKGQAIAKLIMEQYQPKTQEDMQIALKDVFGPIFEAMLQGEMDNYLGYSSNDHSKKETSNRRNGYTEKTVQTSVGEVPIRVPRDRESTFEPQVVPKRTKDVTGIESKVLAMYARGMSQRDIAKTIDDIYGFELSAESISNITDRVMDEVQHWQTRPLKPFYPFLFVDCLYVSVRKDYETKNHAVYVILGYDINGSKDVLGLWMNETEGKHNWMQIFDELKARGVEDVGFICMDGVSGLEEGAKSIFPQVVVQRCIVHLIRNSIKYIPSKDYKAYTTQLRKVYGAVNLKSAEAEFERFKQAWRQYPGAVETWKRNWQHVQQLFNYGSAVRKVMYTTNAIESVNSSFRKVTKKGSFSSEESVFKVLYLRVKELYAKWEGHHIQNWAMVRNQLAMDDKLQARILKYEKF
;
A
#
# COMPACT_ATOMS: atom_id res chain seq x y z
N MET A 1 9.60 -7.39 32.84
CA MET A 1 8.76 -8.59 33.01
C MET A 1 7.83 -8.69 31.81
N SER A 2 8.15 -9.60 30.92
CA SER A 2 7.43 -9.81 29.65
C SER A 2 6.33 -10.83 29.88
N THR A 3 5.07 -10.38 29.81
CA THR A 3 3.91 -11.26 29.89
C THR A 3 3.64 -11.85 28.50
N ALA A 4 4.16 -13.04 28.26
CA ALA A 4 3.86 -13.81 27.07
C ALA A 4 2.36 -14.18 27.08
N LEU A 5 1.60 -13.63 26.13
CA LEU A 5 0.23 -14.06 25.84
C LEU A 5 0.25 -15.52 25.36
N MET A 6 -0.03 -16.45 26.27
CA MET A 6 -0.33 -17.84 25.92
C MET A 6 -1.55 -17.86 25.00
N LYS A 7 -1.35 -18.19 23.71
CA LYS A 7 -2.44 -18.51 22.79
C LYS A 7 -3.23 -19.69 23.38
N LYS A 8 -4.47 -19.45 23.80
CA LYS A 8 -5.41 -20.50 24.17
C LYS A 8 -5.48 -21.54 23.05
N ARG A 9 -5.09 -22.78 23.31
CA ARG A 9 -5.32 -23.91 22.40
C ARG A 9 -6.83 -24.01 22.17
N ARG A 10 -7.25 -23.84 20.90
CA ARG A 10 -8.66 -24.05 20.52
C ARG A 10 -8.90 -25.56 20.61
N ASN A 11 -9.76 -25.97 21.55
CA ASN A 11 -10.23 -27.36 21.57
C ASN A 11 -11.03 -27.58 20.27
N PRO A 12 -10.75 -28.65 19.51
CA PRO A 12 -11.55 -29.00 18.35
C PRO A 12 -13.00 -29.24 18.75
N SER A 13 -13.94 -28.86 17.88
CA SER A 13 -15.37 -29.14 18.13
C SER A 13 -15.64 -30.63 18.13
N GLU A 14 -16.66 -31.09 18.87
CA GLU A 14 -17.08 -32.49 18.91
C GLU A 14 -17.34 -33.05 17.51
N LYS A 15 -17.96 -32.23 16.62
CA LYS A 15 -18.17 -32.57 15.19
C LYS A 15 -16.85 -32.76 14.45
N GLY A 16 -15.87 -31.89 14.69
CA GLY A 16 -14.53 -31.99 14.07
C GLY A 16 -13.78 -33.23 14.53
N GLN A 17 -13.91 -33.61 15.82
CA GLN A 17 -13.32 -34.85 16.36
C GLN A 17 -13.96 -36.10 15.76
N ALA A 18 -15.28 -36.12 15.58
CA ALA A 18 -15.99 -37.21 14.98
C ALA A 18 -15.58 -37.44 13.52
N ILE A 19 -15.47 -36.34 12.72
CA ILE A 19 -15.00 -36.41 11.33
C ILE A 19 -13.55 -36.89 11.26
N ALA A 20 -12.67 -36.34 12.12
CA ALA A 20 -11.27 -36.76 12.18
C ALA A 20 -11.14 -38.26 12.51
N LYS A 21 -11.95 -38.77 13.44
CA LYS A 21 -11.98 -40.20 13.78
C LYS A 21 -12.38 -41.06 12.58
N LEU A 22 -13.43 -40.67 11.83
CA LEU A 22 -13.87 -41.37 10.63
C LEU A 22 -12.76 -41.39 9.56
N ILE A 23 -12.08 -40.29 9.32
CA ILE A 23 -10.96 -40.23 8.35
C ILE A 23 -9.84 -41.16 8.80
N MET A 24 -9.47 -41.14 10.06
CA MET A 24 -8.42 -42.03 10.60
C MET A 24 -8.80 -43.51 10.51
N GLU A 25 -10.06 -43.86 10.73
CA GLU A 25 -10.55 -45.22 10.65
C GLU A 25 -10.63 -45.77 9.20
N GLN A 26 -11.07 -44.90 8.25
CA GLN A 26 -11.28 -45.32 6.87
C GLN A 26 -9.99 -45.30 6.02
N TYR A 27 -9.17 -44.27 6.17
CA TYR A 27 -7.99 -44.06 5.32
C TYR A 27 -6.67 -44.49 5.99
N GLN A 28 -6.62 -44.61 7.33
CA GLN A 28 -5.44 -45.01 8.12
C GLN A 28 -4.15 -44.29 7.66
N PRO A 29 -4.14 -42.96 7.47
CA PRO A 29 -3.01 -42.22 6.92
C PRO A 29 -1.80 -42.34 7.84
N LYS A 30 -0.64 -42.70 7.28
CA LYS A 30 0.63 -42.83 7.98
C LYS A 30 1.58 -41.67 7.71
N THR A 31 1.42 -41.01 6.58
CA THR A 31 2.22 -39.87 6.15
C THR A 31 1.37 -38.61 5.92
N GLN A 32 2.02 -37.49 5.72
CA GLN A 32 1.34 -36.25 5.35
C GLN A 32 0.70 -36.36 3.95
N GLU A 33 1.33 -37.09 3.04
CA GLU A 33 0.82 -37.36 1.69
C GLU A 33 -0.43 -38.24 1.76
N ASP A 34 -0.46 -39.29 2.58
CA ASP A 34 -1.67 -40.12 2.79
C ASP A 34 -2.82 -39.26 3.30
N MET A 35 -2.55 -38.35 4.22
CA MET A 35 -3.57 -37.42 4.75
C MET A 35 -4.09 -36.47 3.64
N GLN A 36 -3.23 -35.97 2.78
CA GLN A 36 -3.65 -35.13 1.64
C GLN A 36 -4.54 -35.90 0.67
N ILE A 37 -4.20 -37.16 0.38
CA ILE A 37 -5.00 -38.05 -0.48
C ILE A 37 -6.39 -38.25 0.14
N ALA A 38 -6.44 -38.59 1.44
CA ALA A 38 -7.70 -38.78 2.15
C ALA A 38 -8.57 -37.52 2.13
N LEU A 39 -7.96 -36.35 2.33
CA LEU A 39 -8.66 -35.08 2.28
C LEU A 39 -9.17 -34.73 0.89
N LYS A 40 -8.40 -35.00 -0.18
CA LYS A 40 -8.85 -34.82 -1.57
C LYS A 40 -10.09 -35.64 -1.88
N ASP A 41 -10.09 -36.91 -1.45
CA ASP A 41 -11.21 -37.83 -1.66
C ASP A 41 -12.48 -37.40 -0.93
N VAL A 42 -12.33 -36.77 0.24
CA VAL A 42 -13.45 -36.22 1.02
C VAL A 42 -13.96 -34.90 0.45
N PHE A 43 -13.07 -34.04 -0.08
CA PHE A 43 -13.44 -32.70 -0.54
C PHE A 43 -14.33 -32.73 -1.80
N GLY A 44 -14.10 -33.67 -2.74
CA GLY A 44 -14.92 -33.83 -3.94
C GLY A 44 -16.40 -33.97 -3.61
N PRO A 45 -16.79 -35.01 -2.86
CA PRO A 45 -18.19 -35.23 -2.46
C PRO A 45 -18.79 -34.04 -1.67
N ILE A 46 -18.00 -33.32 -0.86
CA ILE A 46 -18.49 -32.13 -0.15
C ILE A 46 -18.89 -31.04 -1.12
N PHE A 47 -18.02 -30.72 -2.11
CA PHE A 47 -18.35 -29.72 -3.12
C PHE A 47 -19.55 -30.14 -3.97
N GLU A 48 -19.63 -31.40 -4.36
CA GLU A 48 -20.77 -31.92 -5.11
C GLU A 48 -22.09 -31.81 -4.31
N ALA A 49 -22.06 -32.12 -3.01
CA ALA A 49 -23.22 -31.98 -2.15
C ALA A 49 -23.68 -30.54 -1.99
N MET A 50 -22.71 -29.59 -1.82
CA MET A 50 -23.02 -28.17 -1.76
C MET A 50 -23.63 -27.64 -3.06
N LEU A 51 -23.05 -28.01 -4.23
CA LEU A 51 -23.55 -27.66 -5.54
C LEU A 51 -24.94 -28.23 -5.81
N GLN A 52 -25.20 -29.45 -5.33
CA GLN A 52 -26.52 -30.05 -5.41
C GLN A 52 -27.54 -29.30 -4.58
N GLY A 53 -27.18 -28.87 -3.35
CA GLY A 53 -28.03 -28.02 -2.51
C GLY A 53 -28.35 -26.68 -3.15
N GLU A 54 -27.36 -26.03 -3.80
CA GLU A 54 -27.58 -24.80 -4.58
C GLU A 54 -28.55 -25.01 -5.73
N MET A 55 -28.41 -26.11 -6.47
CA MET A 55 -29.31 -26.49 -7.58
C MET A 55 -30.72 -26.76 -7.07
N ASP A 56 -30.85 -27.45 -5.93
CA ASP A 56 -32.14 -27.74 -5.31
C ASP A 56 -32.87 -26.45 -4.92
N ASN A 57 -32.16 -25.54 -4.29
CA ASN A 57 -32.67 -24.20 -3.93
C ASN A 57 -33.05 -23.38 -5.18
N TYR A 58 -32.23 -23.43 -6.22
CA TYR A 58 -32.44 -22.67 -7.45
C TYR A 58 -33.69 -23.15 -8.22
N LEU A 59 -33.89 -24.48 -8.30
CA LEU A 59 -35.01 -25.07 -9.01
C LEU A 59 -36.27 -25.17 -8.14
N GLY A 60 -36.16 -25.02 -6.80
CA GLY A 60 -37.27 -25.17 -5.86
C GLY A 60 -37.68 -26.62 -5.59
N TYR A 61 -36.89 -27.62 -6.03
CA TYR A 61 -37.16 -29.03 -5.77
C TYR A 61 -35.87 -29.85 -5.70
N SER A 62 -35.87 -30.92 -4.89
CA SER A 62 -34.75 -31.88 -4.78
C SER A 62 -34.68 -32.84 -5.98
N SER A 63 -33.52 -33.50 -6.16
CA SER A 63 -33.31 -34.42 -7.29
C SER A 63 -34.27 -35.61 -7.27
N ASN A 64 -34.73 -36.03 -6.10
CA ASN A 64 -35.62 -37.21 -5.92
C ASN A 64 -37.07 -36.80 -5.70
N ASP A 65 -37.43 -35.54 -5.88
CA ASP A 65 -38.80 -35.08 -5.70
C ASP A 65 -39.65 -35.43 -6.95
N HIS A 66 -40.72 -36.21 -6.73
CA HIS A 66 -41.68 -36.62 -7.74
C HIS A 66 -42.96 -35.76 -7.74
N SER A 67 -43.07 -34.76 -6.90
CA SER A 67 -44.21 -33.85 -6.85
C SER A 67 -44.31 -32.98 -8.09
N LYS A 68 -45.48 -32.33 -8.27
CA LYS A 68 -45.68 -31.38 -9.38
C LYS A 68 -44.77 -30.16 -9.17
N LYS A 69 -43.90 -29.88 -10.13
CA LYS A 69 -42.90 -28.84 -10.08
C LYS A 69 -43.49 -27.50 -10.54
N GLU A 70 -43.22 -26.43 -9.81
CA GLU A 70 -43.69 -25.10 -10.11
C GLU A 70 -42.89 -24.42 -11.24
N THR A 71 -41.65 -24.89 -11.49
CA THR A 71 -40.77 -24.32 -12.55
C THR A 71 -40.78 -25.16 -13.82
N SER A 72 -40.64 -24.53 -14.98
CA SER A 72 -40.43 -25.16 -16.28
C SER A 72 -39.00 -25.70 -16.44
N ASN A 73 -38.04 -25.13 -15.74
CA ASN A 73 -36.63 -25.52 -15.81
C ASN A 73 -36.38 -26.89 -15.14
N ARG A 74 -35.48 -27.68 -15.67
CA ARG A 74 -35.17 -29.02 -15.20
C ARG A 74 -33.66 -29.24 -15.10
N ARG A 75 -33.24 -30.19 -14.27
CA ARG A 75 -31.87 -30.69 -14.26
C ARG A 75 -31.48 -31.28 -15.61
N ASN A 76 -30.22 -31.02 -16.01
CA ASN A 76 -29.68 -31.49 -17.30
C ASN A 76 -28.31 -32.15 -17.12
N GLY A 77 -28.23 -33.12 -16.21
CA GLY A 77 -26.99 -33.84 -15.92
C GLY A 77 -25.92 -32.99 -15.23
N TYR A 78 -24.68 -33.40 -15.46
CA TYR A 78 -23.50 -32.80 -14.80
C TYR A 78 -22.41 -32.46 -15.83
N THR A 79 -21.55 -31.57 -15.49
CA THR A 79 -20.28 -31.31 -16.18
C THR A 79 -19.13 -31.67 -15.24
N GLU A 80 -18.20 -32.48 -15.69
CA GLU A 80 -16.97 -32.75 -14.96
C GLU A 80 -16.04 -31.55 -15.00
N LYS A 81 -15.45 -31.23 -13.86
CA LYS A 81 -14.58 -30.12 -13.68
C LYS A 81 -13.55 -30.44 -12.61
N THR A 82 -12.28 -30.17 -12.88
CA THR A 82 -11.24 -30.19 -11.85
C THR A 82 -11.09 -28.82 -11.22
N VAL A 83 -11.19 -28.76 -9.90
CA VAL A 83 -11.01 -27.53 -9.12
C VAL A 83 -9.74 -27.62 -8.27
N GLN A 84 -9.08 -26.49 -8.14
CA GLN A 84 -7.90 -26.34 -7.29
C GLN A 84 -8.36 -25.99 -5.88
N THR A 85 -7.96 -26.82 -4.92
CA THR A 85 -8.32 -26.69 -3.50
C THR A 85 -7.08 -26.50 -2.63
N SER A 86 -7.25 -26.21 -1.35
CA SER A 86 -6.14 -26.13 -0.38
C SER A 86 -5.40 -27.46 -0.17
N VAL A 87 -5.94 -28.55 -0.65
CA VAL A 87 -5.34 -29.89 -0.57
C VAL A 87 -4.91 -30.45 -1.94
N GLY A 88 -4.93 -29.59 -2.98
CA GLY A 88 -4.56 -29.91 -4.35
C GLY A 88 -5.75 -29.97 -5.31
N GLU A 89 -5.53 -30.53 -6.50
CA GLU A 89 -6.56 -30.68 -7.52
C GLU A 89 -7.59 -31.74 -7.11
N VAL A 90 -8.88 -31.40 -7.24
CA VAL A 90 -10.01 -32.24 -6.88
C VAL A 90 -10.99 -32.28 -8.06
N PRO A 91 -11.28 -33.47 -8.66
CA PRO A 91 -12.32 -33.60 -9.65
C PRO A 91 -13.70 -33.53 -8.99
N ILE A 92 -14.62 -32.78 -9.59
CA ILE A 92 -16.01 -32.62 -9.12
C ILE A 92 -16.99 -32.66 -10.29
N ARG A 93 -18.22 -33.01 -10.00
CA ARG A 93 -19.34 -32.95 -10.94
C ARG A 93 -20.24 -31.77 -10.60
N VAL A 94 -20.30 -30.81 -11.52
CA VAL A 94 -21.11 -29.57 -11.37
C VAL A 94 -22.46 -29.82 -12.03
N PRO A 95 -23.60 -29.71 -11.32
CA PRO A 95 -24.92 -29.91 -11.89
C PRO A 95 -25.27 -28.81 -12.90
N ARG A 96 -26.07 -29.18 -13.90
CA ARG A 96 -26.55 -28.28 -14.95
C ARG A 96 -28.06 -28.26 -14.98
N ASP A 97 -28.61 -27.10 -15.33
CA ASP A 97 -30.02 -26.95 -15.67
C ASP A 97 -30.22 -26.92 -17.19
N ARG A 98 -31.45 -27.17 -17.64
CA ARG A 98 -31.79 -27.25 -19.07
C ARG A 98 -31.70 -25.87 -19.75
N GLU A 99 -32.01 -24.80 -19.04
CA GLU A 99 -32.01 -23.43 -19.55
C GLU A 99 -30.61 -22.79 -19.48
N SER A 100 -29.63 -23.46 -18.85
CA SER A 100 -28.25 -22.94 -18.64
C SER A 100 -28.16 -21.65 -17.85
N THR A 101 -29.17 -21.33 -17.06
CA THR A 101 -29.30 -20.09 -16.25
C THR A 101 -28.81 -20.26 -14.82
N PHE A 102 -28.58 -21.48 -14.35
CA PHE A 102 -28.03 -21.75 -13.03
C PHE A 102 -26.60 -21.20 -12.90
N GLU A 103 -26.37 -20.36 -11.91
CA GLU A 103 -25.06 -19.77 -11.57
C GLU A 103 -24.63 -20.22 -10.16
N PRO A 104 -23.83 -21.31 -10.05
CA PRO A 104 -23.37 -21.80 -8.75
C PRO A 104 -22.45 -20.80 -8.06
N GLN A 105 -22.64 -20.61 -6.75
CA GLN A 105 -21.85 -19.70 -5.91
C GLN A 105 -20.62 -20.38 -5.31
N VAL A 106 -20.74 -21.66 -4.92
CA VAL A 106 -19.64 -22.43 -4.31
C VAL A 106 -18.49 -22.66 -5.29
N VAL A 107 -18.83 -22.97 -6.56
CA VAL A 107 -17.86 -23.11 -7.65
C VAL A 107 -18.39 -22.35 -8.87
N PRO A 108 -18.15 -21.04 -8.98
CA PRO A 108 -18.68 -20.23 -10.07
C PRO A 108 -18.29 -20.75 -11.45
N LYS A 109 -19.15 -20.48 -12.46
CA LYS A 109 -18.82 -20.82 -13.84
C LYS A 109 -17.47 -20.22 -14.23
N ARG A 110 -16.67 -20.98 -14.99
CA ARG A 110 -15.32 -20.58 -15.48
C ARG A 110 -14.25 -20.39 -14.39
N THR A 111 -14.54 -20.57 -13.10
CA THR A 111 -13.58 -20.54 -12.01
C THR A 111 -13.08 -21.94 -11.71
N LYS A 112 -11.78 -22.17 -11.74
CA LYS A 112 -11.14 -23.43 -11.34
C LYS A 112 -10.54 -23.38 -9.94
N ASP A 113 -10.30 -22.19 -9.41
CA ASP A 113 -9.68 -21.99 -8.10
C ASP A 113 -10.73 -21.67 -7.03
N VAL A 114 -10.89 -22.57 -6.07
CA VAL A 114 -11.74 -22.40 -4.89
C VAL A 114 -10.92 -22.19 -3.60
N THR A 115 -9.60 -21.99 -3.74
CA THR A 115 -8.67 -21.80 -2.60
C THR A 115 -8.50 -20.36 -2.18
N GLY A 116 -8.97 -19.41 -2.98
CA GLY A 116 -8.62 -18.00 -2.86
C GLY A 116 -7.13 -17.75 -3.17
N ILE A 117 -6.55 -18.56 -4.09
CA ILE A 117 -5.14 -18.49 -4.46
C ILE A 117 -4.79 -17.11 -5.03
N GLU A 118 -5.75 -16.46 -5.72
CA GLU A 118 -5.56 -15.12 -6.28
C GLU A 118 -5.13 -14.12 -5.19
N SER A 119 -5.80 -14.11 -4.04
CA SER A 119 -5.44 -13.22 -2.93
C SER A 119 -4.06 -13.53 -2.36
N LYS A 120 -3.64 -14.79 -2.37
CA LYS A 120 -2.31 -15.22 -1.91
C LYS A 120 -1.23 -14.84 -2.92
N VAL A 121 -1.49 -15.02 -4.22
CA VAL A 121 -0.61 -14.55 -5.31
C VAL A 121 -0.40 -13.05 -5.20
N LEU A 122 -1.48 -12.26 -5.05
CA LEU A 122 -1.40 -10.81 -4.89
C LEU A 122 -0.64 -10.40 -3.63
N ALA A 123 -0.84 -11.11 -2.50
CA ALA A 123 -0.11 -10.85 -1.26
C ALA A 123 1.40 -11.14 -1.38
N MET A 124 1.79 -12.18 -2.11
CA MET A 124 3.20 -12.49 -2.39
C MET A 124 3.80 -11.49 -3.36
N TYR A 125 3.06 -11.11 -4.40
CA TYR A 125 3.46 -10.10 -5.37
C TYR A 125 3.65 -8.73 -4.71
N ALA A 126 2.73 -8.32 -3.83
CA ALA A 126 2.83 -7.10 -3.03
C ALA A 126 4.06 -7.06 -2.11
N ARG A 127 4.65 -8.21 -1.78
CA ARG A 127 5.90 -8.33 -1.02
C ARG A 127 7.15 -8.32 -1.91
N GLY A 128 6.98 -8.16 -3.23
CA GLY A 128 8.05 -8.08 -4.20
C GLY A 128 8.61 -9.45 -4.64
N MET A 129 7.85 -10.54 -4.48
CA MET A 129 8.24 -11.84 -5.04
C MET A 129 8.11 -11.81 -6.57
N SER A 130 9.06 -12.44 -7.27
CA SER A 130 8.95 -12.62 -8.71
C SER A 130 7.83 -13.64 -9.05
N GLN A 131 7.29 -13.56 -10.26
CA GLN A 131 6.28 -14.54 -10.72
C GLN A 131 6.80 -15.99 -10.61
N ARG A 132 8.09 -16.21 -10.87
CA ARG A 132 8.73 -17.53 -10.73
C ARG A 132 8.78 -18.00 -9.27
N ASP A 133 9.14 -17.11 -8.33
CA ASP A 133 9.17 -17.45 -6.91
C ASP A 133 7.76 -17.70 -6.37
N ILE A 134 6.75 -16.97 -6.89
CA ILE A 134 5.34 -17.19 -6.55
C ILE A 134 4.90 -18.56 -7.05
N ALA A 135 5.17 -18.90 -8.32
CA ALA A 135 4.83 -20.22 -8.89
C ALA A 135 5.42 -21.35 -8.05
N LYS A 136 6.72 -21.27 -7.75
CA LYS A 136 7.40 -22.26 -6.91
C LYS A 136 6.80 -22.36 -5.51
N THR A 137 6.51 -21.21 -4.87
CA THR A 137 5.93 -21.20 -3.51
C THR A 137 4.52 -21.81 -3.49
N ILE A 138 3.73 -21.58 -4.54
CA ILE A 138 2.40 -22.18 -4.67
C ILE A 138 2.51 -23.68 -4.84
N ASP A 139 3.42 -24.15 -5.69
CA ASP A 139 3.69 -25.57 -5.86
C ASP A 139 4.16 -26.23 -4.56
N ASP A 140 5.13 -25.63 -3.88
CA ASP A 140 5.67 -26.13 -2.59
C ASP A 140 4.60 -26.23 -1.50
N ILE A 141 3.60 -25.31 -1.47
CA ILE A 141 2.60 -25.23 -0.39
C ILE A 141 1.33 -26.02 -0.74
N TYR A 142 0.87 -25.95 -1.99
CA TYR A 142 -0.45 -26.47 -2.40
C TYR A 142 -0.36 -27.68 -3.33
N GLY A 143 0.83 -28.06 -3.80
CA GLY A 143 1.05 -29.24 -4.64
C GLY A 143 0.41 -29.15 -6.02
N PHE A 144 0.32 -27.94 -6.59
CA PHE A 144 -0.05 -27.74 -7.99
C PHE A 144 0.70 -26.56 -8.60
N GLU A 145 0.99 -26.65 -9.89
CA GLU A 145 1.71 -25.63 -10.64
C GLU A 145 0.77 -24.51 -11.11
N LEU A 146 1.17 -23.25 -10.89
CA LEU A 146 0.61 -22.09 -11.56
C LEU A 146 1.54 -21.66 -12.69
N SER A 147 1.01 -21.57 -13.91
CA SER A 147 1.78 -21.01 -15.02
C SER A 147 2.10 -19.53 -14.79
N ALA A 148 3.23 -19.07 -15.36
CA ALA A 148 3.59 -17.66 -15.33
C ALA A 148 2.50 -16.76 -15.95
N GLU A 149 1.80 -17.25 -16.97
CA GLU A 149 0.66 -16.59 -17.59
C GLU A 149 -0.52 -16.44 -16.62
N SER A 150 -0.86 -17.48 -15.86
CA SER A 150 -1.91 -17.40 -14.83
C SER A 150 -1.59 -16.38 -13.77
N ILE A 151 -0.32 -16.33 -13.30
CA ILE A 151 0.13 -15.32 -12.32
C ILE A 151 0.08 -13.93 -12.93
N SER A 152 0.49 -13.76 -14.21
CA SER A 152 0.38 -12.49 -14.93
C SER A 152 -1.08 -12.03 -14.98
N ASN A 153 -1.99 -12.88 -15.41
CA ASN A 153 -3.42 -12.58 -15.52
C ASN A 153 -4.03 -12.16 -14.17
N ILE A 154 -3.62 -12.81 -13.07
CA ILE A 154 -4.06 -12.44 -11.71
C ILE A 154 -3.54 -11.04 -11.35
N THR A 155 -2.25 -10.77 -11.61
CA THR A 155 -1.65 -9.49 -11.27
C THR A 155 -2.07 -8.36 -12.22
N ASP A 156 -2.43 -8.68 -13.47
CA ASP A 156 -2.85 -7.68 -14.47
C ASP A 156 -4.20 -7.05 -14.14
N ARG A 157 -5.11 -7.79 -13.50
CA ARG A 157 -6.38 -7.24 -12.98
C ARG A 157 -6.19 -6.11 -11.98
N VAL A 158 -5.02 -6.04 -11.33
CA VAL A 158 -4.70 -4.93 -10.43
C VAL A 158 -4.54 -3.60 -11.19
N MET A 159 -4.25 -3.62 -12.52
CA MET A 159 -4.08 -2.38 -13.27
C MET A 159 -5.37 -1.56 -13.37
N ASP A 160 -6.52 -2.20 -13.47
CA ASP A 160 -7.81 -1.49 -13.47
C ASP A 160 -8.01 -0.76 -12.14
N GLU A 161 -7.66 -1.42 -11.01
CA GLU A 161 -7.69 -0.80 -9.69
C GLU A 161 -6.69 0.35 -9.58
N VAL A 162 -5.47 0.18 -10.14
CA VAL A 162 -4.44 1.24 -10.18
C VAL A 162 -4.97 2.47 -10.91
N GLN A 163 -5.57 2.28 -12.09
CA GLN A 163 -6.12 3.37 -12.89
C GLN A 163 -7.22 4.11 -12.14
N HIS A 164 -8.20 3.38 -11.59
CA HIS A 164 -9.26 3.98 -10.78
C HIS A 164 -8.71 4.74 -9.57
N TRP A 165 -7.74 4.16 -8.87
CA TRP A 165 -7.11 4.81 -7.74
C TRP A 165 -6.33 6.07 -8.14
N GLN A 166 -5.57 6.00 -9.24
CA GLN A 166 -4.75 7.11 -9.73
C GLN A 166 -5.62 8.27 -10.22
N THR A 167 -6.78 7.99 -10.83
CA THR A 167 -7.69 9.02 -11.39
C THR A 167 -8.80 9.45 -10.45
N ARG A 168 -8.88 8.87 -9.25
CA ARG A 168 -9.96 9.19 -8.29
C ARG A 168 -9.99 10.68 -7.94
N PRO A 169 -11.19 11.25 -7.67
CA PRO A 169 -11.31 12.58 -7.11
C PRO A 169 -10.55 12.70 -5.78
N LEU A 170 -9.93 13.85 -5.57
CA LEU A 170 -9.20 14.18 -4.35
C LEU A 170 -9.99 15.20 -3.53
N LYS A 171 -9.60 15.37 -2.26
CA LYS A 171 -10.19 16.41 -1.40
C LYS A 171 -9.77 17.80 -1.89
N PRO A 172 -10.64 18.80 -1.75
CA PRO A 172 -10.34 20.15 -2.25
C PRO A 172 -9.22 20.85 -1.48
N PHE A 173 -8.94 20.44 -0.25
CA PHE A 173 -7.91 21.06 0.58
C PHE A 173 -7.06 20.03 1.35
N TYR A 174 -5.74 20.23 1.28
CA TYR A 174 -4.77 19.50 2.07
C TYR A 174 -3.91 20.46 2.88
N PRO A 175 -4.03 20.47 4.23
CA PRO A 175 -3.14 21.25 5.09
C PRO A 175 -1.65 20.97 4.85
N PHE A 176 -1.28 19.72 4.61
CA PHE A 176 0.10 19.34 4.33
C PHE A 176 0.18 18.35 3.17
N LEU A 177 1.06 18.65 2.22
CA LEU A 177 1.57 17.70 1.23
C LEU A 177 3.05 17.44 1.48
N PHE A 178 3.45 16.18 1.33
CA PHE A 178 4.85 15.77 1.31
C PHE A 178 5.14 15.19 -0.06
N VAL A 179 6.13 15.74 -0.73
CA VAL A 179 6.56 15.29 -2.04
C VAL A 179 7.97 14.72 -1.95
N ASP A 180 8.17 13.56 -2.51
CA ASP A 180 9.46 12.88 -2.54
C ASP A 180 9.57 12.03 -3.80
N CYS A 181 10.78 11.63 -4.13
CA CYS A 181 11.09 10.83 -5.29
C CYS A 181 11.95 9.62 -4.88
N LEU A 182 11.67 8.47 -5.45
CA LEU A 182 12.50 7.29 -5.34
C LEU A 182 12.86 6.76 -6.71
N TYR A 183 14.02 6.09 -6.84
CA TYR A 183 14.46 5.53 -8.11
C TYR A 183 14.24 4.02 -8.12
N VAL A 184 13.76 3.52 -9.27
CA VAL A 184 13.58 2.10 -9.54
C VAL A 184 14.23 1.75 -10.87
N SER A 185 14.75 0.53 -10.99
CA SER A 185 15.32 0.05 -12.24
C SER A 185 14.25 -0.68 -13.04
N VAL A 186 14.03 -0.25 -14.28
CA VAL A 186 13.09 -0.88 -15.23
C VAL A 186 13.88 -1.38 -16.44
N ARG A 187 13.62 -2.60 -16.86
CA ARG A 187 14.19 -3.20 -18.05
C ARG A 187 13.28 -2.95 -19.25
N LYS A 188 13.84 -2.25 -20.26
CA LYS A 188 13.16 -1.97 -21.52
C LYS A 188 14.18 -2.15 -22.65
N ASP A 189 13.79 -2.80 -23.73
CA ASP A 189 14.61 -2.97 -24.93
C ASP A 189 16.02 -3.53 -24.63
N TYR A 190 16.10 -4.56 -23.78
CA TYR A 190 17.34 -5.19 -23.31
C TYR A 190 18.25 -4.30 -22.45
N GLU A 191 17.87 -3.04 -22.20
CA GLU A 191 18.58 -2.13 -21.31
C GLU A 191 17.86 -2.00 -19.97
N THR A 192 18.63 -1.75 -18.90
CA THR A 192 18.06 -1.44 -17.58
C THR A 192 18.32 0.03 -17.30
N LYS A 193 17.23 0.81 -17.19
CA LYS A 193 17.28 2.24 -16.90
C LYS A 193 16.65 2.54 -15.53
N ASN A 194 17.22 3.52 -14.84
CA ASN A 194 16.62 4.02 -13.62
C ASN A 194 15.53 5.02 -13.96
N HIS A 195 14.36 4.83 -13.34
CA HIS A 195 13.23 5.73 -13.46
C HIS A 195 12.95 6.38 -12.11
N ALA A 196 12.62 7.65 -12.13
CA ALA A 196 12.18 8.42 -10.99
C ALA A 196 10.69 8.13 -10.74
N VAL A 197 10.35 7.62 -9.55
CA VAL A 197 8.97 7.45 -9.09
C VAL A 197 8.66 8.55 -8.12
N TYR A 198 7.71 9.39 -8.48
CA TYR A 198 7.23 10.51 -7.70
C TYR A 198 6.11 10.04 -6.78
N VAL A 199 6.17 10.45 -5.53
CA VAL A 199 5.21 10.07 -4.48
C VAL A 199 4.71 11.33 -3.81
N ILE A 200 3.40 11.50 -3.72
CA ILE A 200 2.77 12.57 -2.97
C ILE A 200 1.92 11.97 -1.85
N LEU A 201 2.25 12.33 -0.63
CA LEU A 201 1.48 11.99 0.57
C LEU A 201 0.78 13.26 1.06
N GLY A 202 -0.53 13.20 1.21
CA GLY A 202 -1.36 14.26 1.77
C GLY A 202 -1.83 13.98 3.19
N TYR A 203 -2.00 15.03 3.97
CA TYR A 203 -2.78 15.03 5.19
C TYR A 203 -4.02 15.89 4.99
N ASP A 204 -5.19 15.31 5.22
CA ASP A 204 -6.44 16.05 5.14
C ASP A 204 -6.71 16.89 6.39
N ILE A 205 -7.82 17.64 6.38
CA ILE A 205 -8.23 18.49 7.51
C ILE A 205 -8.50 17.73 8.81
N ASN A 206 -8.69 16.42 8.73
CA ASN A 206 -8.88 15.52 9.88
C ASN A 206 -7.58 14.87 10.33
N GLY A 207 -6.46 15.14 9.65
CA GLY A 207 -5.17 14.54 9.93
C GLY A 207 -5.03 13.09 9.43
N SER A 208 -5.91 12.66 8.55
CA SER A 208 -5.82 11.35 7.89
C SER A 208 -4.80 11.39 6.76
N LYS A 209 -4.09 10.29 6.58
CA LYS A 209 -3.06 10.14 5.54
C LYS A 209 -3.65 9.60 4.27
N ASP A 210 -3.23 10.14 3.14
CA ASP A 210 -3.57 9.63 1.82
C ASP A 210 -2.38 9.73 0.87
N VAL A 211 -2.07 8.66 0.14
CA VAL A 211 -1.13 8.69 -0.99
C VAL A 211 -1.91 9.17 -2.21
N LEU A 212 -1.68 10.42 -2.62
CA LEU A 212 -2.50 11.07 -3.64
C LEU A 212 -2.28 10.50 -5.04
N GLY A 213 -1.11 9.95 -5.30
CA GLY A 213 -0.77 9.31 -6.56
C GLY A 213 0.69 8.89 -6.61
N LEU A 214 0.99 8.16 -7.68
CA LEU A 214 2.33 7.71 -8.07
C LEU A 214 2.53 8.06 -9.55
N TRP A 215 3.65 8.68 -9.88
CA TRP A 215 4.00 9.01 -11.27
C TRP A 215 5.41 8.50 -11.55
N MET A 216 5.73 8.25 -12.80
CA MET A 216 7.05 7.76 -13.17
C MET A 216 7.57 8.46 -14.42
N ASN A 217 8.84 8.81 -14.40
CA ASN A 217 9.58 9.39 -15.53
C ASN A 217 11.03 8.91 -15.52
N GLU A 218 11.71 9.01 -16.64
CA GLU A 218 13.13 8.63 -16.73
C GLU A 218 14.04 9.49 -15.84
N THR A 219 13.68 10.76 -15.63
CA THR A 219 14.45 11.69 -14.82
C THR A 219 13.55 12.53 -13.92
N GLU A 220 14.05 12.89 -12.74
CA GLU A 220 13.40 13.90 -11.90
C GLU A 220 13.66 15.31 -12.47
N GLY A 221 12.58 16.10 -12.62
CA GLY A 221 12.70 17.45 -13.15
C GLY A 221 11.51 18.35 -12.83
N LYS A 222 11.75 19.67 -12.93
CA LYS A 222 10.75 20.71 -12.67
C LYS A 222 9.49 20.51 -13.50
N HIS A 223 9.63 20.19 -14.77
CA HIS A 223 8.48 20.04 -15.69
C HIS A 223 7.56 18.90 -15.28
N ASN A 224 8.14 17.78 -14.88
CA ASN A 224 7.38 16.62 -14.41
C ASN A 224 6.61 16.96 -13.12
N TRP A 225 7.22 17.68 -12.18
CA TRP A 225 6.54 18.13 -10.97
C TRP A 225 5.38 19.10 -11.26
N MET A 226 5.54 20.00 -12.23
CA MET A 226 4.45 20.90 -12.63
C MET A 226 3.26 20.13 -13.21
N GLN A 227 3.50 19.15 -14.07
CA GLN A 227 2.45 18.28 -14.60
C GLN A 227 1.73 17.51 -13.49
N ILE A 228 2.46 17.02 -12.50
CA ILE A 228 1.89 16.32 -11.34
C ILE A 228 1.00 17.26 -10.52
N PHE A 229 1.42 18.49 -10.26
CA PHE A 229 0.60 19.47 -9.53
C PHE A 229 -0.65 19.88 -10.32
N ASP A 230 -0.55 20.06 -11.64
CA ASP A 230 -1.70 20.29 -12.52
C ASP A 230 -2.70 19.13 -12.48
N GLU A 231 -2.21 17.89 -12.49
CA GLU A 231 -3.07 16.71 -12.36
C GLU A 231 -3.78 16.66 -10.99
N LEU A 232 -3.08 16.98 -9.88
CA LEU A 232 -3.75 17.11 -8.58
C LEU A 232 -4.90 18.11 -8.63
N LYS A 233 -4.69 19.26 -9.28
CA LYS A 233 -5.72 20.29 -9.46
C LYS A 233 -6.88 19.78 -10.31
N ALA A 234 -6.60 19.10 -11.42
CA ALA A 234 -7.62 18.50 -12.28
C ALA A 234 -8.45 17.43 -11.53
N ARG A 235 -7.87 16.76 -10.55
CA ARG A 235 -8.53 15.78 -9.68
C ARG A 235 -9.26 16.41 -8.48
N GLY A 236 -9.35 17.72 -8.41
CA GLY A 236 -10.17 18.43 -7.44
C GLY A 236 -9.41 19.12 -6.30
N VAL A 237 -8.07 19.08 -6.25
CA VAL A 237 -7.32 19.83 -5.25
C VAL A 237 -7.35 21.31 -5.60
N GLU A 238 -8.09 22.09 -4.85
CA GLU A 238 -8.22 23.54 -5.04
C GLU A 238 -7.10 24.31 -4.31
N ASP A 239 -6.71 23.82 -3.14
CA ASP A 239 -5.81 24.54 -2.26
C ASP A 239 -4.95 23.63 -1.41
N VAL A 240 -3.73 24.10 -1.09
CA VAL A 240 -2.74 23.37 -0.30
C VAL A 240 -2.08 24.31 0.71
N GLY A 241 -2.11 23.97 2.00
CA GLY A 241 -1.51 24.75 3.06
C GLY A 241 0.01 24.79 2.96
N PHE A 242 0.63 23.64 3.12
CA PHE A 242 2.08 23.47 3.08
C PHE A 242 2.48 22.35 2.12
N ILE A 243 3.56 22.58 1.37
CA ILE A 243 4.26 21.53 0.63
C ILE A 243 5.66 21.37 1.22
N CYS A 244 5.92 20.19 1.78
CA CYS A 244 7.25 19.79 2.25
C CYS A 244 7.97 19.02 1.12
N MET A 245 9.09 19.54 0.64
CA MET A 245 9.80 19.01 -0.53
C MET A 245 11.32 19.03 -0.37
N ASP A 246 12.02 18.25 -1.19
CA ASP A 246 13.48 18.40 -1.32
C ASP A 246 13.85 19.66 -2.10
N GLY A 247 15.12 20.00 -2.05
CA GLY A 247 15.68 21.20 -2.68
C GLY A 247 15.86 21.12 -4.19
N VAL A 248 14.92 20.52 -4.93
CA VAL A 248 14.98 20.46 -6.40
C VAL A 248 14.74 21.86 -6.98
N SER A 249 15.64 22.25 -7.91
CA SER A 249 15.56 23.58 -8.53
C SER A 249 14.28 23.76 -9.32
N GLY A 250 13.59 24.89 -9.11
CA GLY A 250 12.35 25.24 -9.81
C GLY A 250 11.09 24.52 -9.32
N LEU A 251 11.20 23.61 -8.36
CA LEU A 251 10.05 22.91 -7.79
C LEU A 251 9.17 23.85 -6.96
N GLU A 252 9.79 24.76 -6.23
CA GLU A 252 9.09 25.77 -5.40
C GLU A 252 8.26 26.72 -6.27
N GLU A 253 8.85 27.26 -7.34
CA GLU A 253 8.16 28.15 -8.29
C GLU A 253 7.02 27.39 -8.98
N GLY A 254 7.23 26.12 -9.34
CA GLY A 254 6.20 25.26 -9.92
C GLY A 254 5.02 25.06 -8.97
N ALA A 255 5.27 24.73 -7.71
CA ALA A 255 4.21 24.58 -6.70
C ALA A 255 3.42 25.88 -6.48
N LYS A 256 4.10 27.04 -6.39
CA LYS A 256 3.46 28.35 -6.20
C LYS A 256 2.68 28.82 -7.43
N SER A 257 3.07 28.42 -8.64
CA SER A 257 2.31 28.75 -9.87
C SER A 257 0.96 28.04 -9.92
N ILE A 258 0.85 26.82 -9.40
CA ILE A 258 -0.38 26.03 -9.37
C ILE A 258 -1.22 26.32 -8.12
N PHE A 259 -0.57 26.45 -6.97
CA PHE A 259 -1.17 26.76 -5.67
C PHE A 259 -0.60 28.07 -5.10
N PRO A 260 -1.12 29.24 -5.49
CA PRO A 260 -0.51 30.55 -5.19
C PRO A 260 -0.35 30.84 -3.69
N GLN A 261 -1.21 30.27 -2.84
CA GLN A 261 -1.19 30.50 -1.39
C GLN A 261 -0.41 29.43 -0.62
N VAL A 262 0.28 28.52 -1.33
CA VAL A 262 1.03 27.45 -0.68
C VAL A 262 2.28 27.97 0.01
N VAL A 263 2.54 27.45 1.20
CA VAL A 263 3.82 27.65 1.88
C VAL A 263 4.73 26.49 1.55
N VAL A 264 5.84 26.77 0.87
CA VAL A 264 6.83 25.75 0.51
C VAL A 264 7.88 25.65 1.60
N GLN A 265 8.02 24.47 2.18
CA GLN A 265 9.00 24.15 3.21
C GLN A 265 10.03 23.16 2.68
N ARG A 266 11.30 23.53 2.72
CA ARG A 266 12.40 22.61 2.43
C ARG A 266 12.49 21.51 3.50
N CYS A 267 12.63 20.28 3.05
CA CYS A 267 12.73 19.12 3.93
C CYS A 267 13.99 19.18 4.81
N ILE A 268 13.82 19.28 6.11
CA ILE A 268 14.93 19.32 7.07
C ILE A 268 15.74 18.02 7.07
N VAL A 269 15.08 16.88 6.85
CA VAL A 269 15.77 15.58 6.82
C VAL A 269 16.68 15.46 5.60
N HIS A 270 16.24 15.92 4.41
CA HIS A 270 17.10 15.99 3.23
C HIS A 270 18.25 16.98 3.43
N LEU A 271 17.99 18.11 4.08
CA LEU A 271 19.05 19.07 4.44
C LEU A 271 20.10 18.43 5.36
N ILE A 272 19.68 17.68 6.38
CA ILE A 272 20.59 16.92 7.24
C ILE A 272 21.37 15.88 6.40
N ARG A 273 20.70 15.09 5.57
CA ARG A 273 21.35 14.09 4.72
C ARG A 273 22.37 14.68 3.75
N ASN A 274 22.08 15.85 3.21
CA ASN A 274 22.98 16.52 2.29
C ASN A 274 24.19 17.12 3.01
N SER A 275 24.03 17.59 4.24
CA SER A 275 25.10 18.17 5.02
C SER A 275 25.98 17.11 5.73
N ILE A 276 25.39 15.98 6.17
CA ILE A 276 26.14 14.93 6.91
C ILE A 276 27.18 14.23 6.04
N LYS A 277 27.05 14.29 4.71
CA LYS A 277 28.02 13.73 3.76
C LYS A 277 29.44 14.30 3.93
N TYR A 278 29.54 15.49 4.51
CA TYR A 278 30.81 16.17 4.79
C TYR A 278 31.38 15.85 6.16
N ILE A 279 30.67 15.03 6.96
CA ILE A 279 31.03 14.73 8.36
C ILE A 279 31.54 13.31 8.46
N PRO A 280 32.63 13.02 9.18
CA PRO A 280 33.06 11.66 9.48
C PRO A 280 32.01 10.92 10.31
N SER A 281 31.86 9.61 10.08
CA SER A 281 30.83 8.78 10.73
C SER A 281 30.89 8.79 12.27
N LYS A 282 32.11 8.90 12.84
CA LYS A 282 32.31 9.02 14.29
C LYS A 282 31.62 10.25 14.90
N ASP A 283 31.45 11.32 14.12
CA ASP A 283 30.89 12.61 14.58
C ASP A 283 29.39 12.77 14.25
N TYR A 284 28.76 11.82 13.53
CA TYR A 284 27.35 11.89 13.09
C TYR A 284 26.39 12.17 14.25
N LYS A 285 26.55 11.49 15.37
CA LYS A 285 25.68 11.64 16.54
C LYS A 285 25.79 13.05 17.14
N ALA A 286 27.00 13.56 17.30
CA ALA A 286 27.24 14.89 17.83
C ALA A 286 26.68 15.97 16.88
N TYR A 287 26.95 15.83 15.58
CA TYR A 287 26.48 16.72 14.53
C TYR A 287 24.96 16.81 14.49
N THR A 288 24.28 15.68 14.38
CA THR A 288 22.81 15.65 14.33
C THR A 288 22.14 16.12 15.62
N THR A 289 22.76 15.82 16.77
CA THR A 289 22.27 16.32 18.07
C THR A 289 22.33 17.84 18.14
N GLN A 290 23.41 18.46 17.64
CA GLN A 290 23.53 19.92 17.63
C GLN A 290 22.57 20.55 16.61
N LEU A 291 22.43 20.00 15.42
CA LEU A 291 21.43 20.46 14.46
C LEU A 291 20.02 20.42 15.02
N ARG A 292 19.68 19.36 15.78
CA ARG A 292 18.36 19.26 16.42
C ARG A 292 18.08 20.43 17.36
N LYS A 293 19.10 21.00 18.02
CA LYS A 293 18.93 22.21 18.85
C LYS A 293 18.61 23.44 18.00
N VAL A 294 19.11 23.50 16.76
CA VAL A 294 18.84 24.59 15.83
C VAL A 294 17.39 24.57 15.36
N TYR A 295 16.99 23.51 14.60
CA TYR A 295 15.64 23.47 14.01
C TYR A 295 14.53 23.12 15.02
N GLY A 296 14.87 22.55 16.17
CA GLY A 296 13.96 22.24 17.27
C GLY A 296 13.87 23.32 18.34
N ALA A 297 14.52 24.47 18.16
CA ALA A 297 14.52 25.58 19.12
C ALA A 297 13.11 26.12 19.40
N VAL A 298 12.91 26.72 20.57
CA VAL A 298 11.60 27.23 20.99
C VAL A 298 11.12 28.38 20.10
N ASN A 299 12.02 29.26 19.72
CA ASN A 299 11.75 30.45 18.89
C ASN A 299 12.93 30.75 17.96
N LEU A 300 12.72 31.69 17.02
CA LEU A 300 13.73 32.07 16.03
C LEU A 300 15.03 32.60 16.70
N LYS A 301 14.93 33.45 17.70
CA LYS A 301 16.11 33.99 18.38
C LYS A 301 17.00 32.91 18.99
N SER A 302 16.37 31.90 19.60
CA SER A 302 17.09 30.73 20.12
C SER A 302 17.69 29.87 19.00
N ALA A 303 16.99 29.73 17.88
CA ALA A 303 17.48 28.99 16.72
C ALA A 303 18.72 29.68 16.10
N GLU A 304 18.69 30.99 15.97
CA GLU A 304 19.82 31.81 15.48
C GLU A 304 21.03 31.64 16.38
N ALA A 305 20.85 31.73 17.69
CA ALA A 305 21.95 31.55 18.66
C ALA A 305 22.55 30.12 18.57
N GLU A 306 21.71 29.09 18.46
CA GLU A 306 22.19 27.72 18.29
C GLU A 306 22.84 27.50 16.91
N PHE A 307 22.40 28.22 15.88
CA PHE A 307 23.01 28.15 14.56
C PHE A 307 24.40 28.81 14.55
N GLU A 308 24.60 29.93 15.25
CA GLU A 308 25.93 30.51 15.42
C GLU A 308 26.88 29.54 16.14
N ARG A 309 26.41 28.90 17.23
CA ARG A 309 27.21 27.89 17.95
C ARG A 309 27.53 26.70 17.02
N PHE A 310 26.59 26.28 16.22
CA PHE A 310 26.77 25.21 15.22
C PHE A 310 27.85 25.59 14.20
N LYS A 311 27.81 26.80 13.62
CA LYS A 311 28.80 27.27 12.65
C LYS A 311 30.22 27.25 13.23
N GLN A 312 30.39 27.66 14.49
CA GLN A 312 31.69 27.67 15.18
C GLN A 312 32.17 26.23 15.46
N ALA A 313 31.31 25.38 15.98
CA ALA A 313 31.66 24.00 16.36
C ALA A 313 32.05 23.14 15.15
N TRP A 314 31.45 23.38 13.99
CA TRP A 314 31.66 22.59 12.77
C TRP A 314 32.42 23.33 11.67
N ARG A 315 33.13 24.43 12.02
CA ARG A 315 33.92 25.26 11.07
C ARG A 315 34.95 24.46 10.26
N GLN A 316 35.41 23.35 10.79
CA GLN A 316 36.34 22.43 10.12
C GLN A 316 35.70 21.66 8.94
N TYR A 317 34.37 21.64 8.85
CA TYR A 317 33.63 21.03 7.78
C TYR A 317 32.81 22.09 7.01
N PRO A 318 33.47 22.96 6.23
CA PRO A 318 32.81 24.10 5.61
C PRO A 318 31.65 23.71 4.69
N GLY A 319 31.73 22.59 3.97
CA GLY A 319 30.64 22.08 3.12
C GLY A 319 29.36 21.77 3.88
N ALA A 320 29.47 21.22 5.09
CA ALA A 320 28.33 20.98 5.96
C ALA A 320 27.68 22.29 6.43
N VAL A 321 28.50 23.24 6.90
CA VAL A 321 28.05 24.56 7.39
C VAL A 321 27.40 25.37 6.26
N GLU A 322 28.02 25.37 5.06
CA GLU A 322 27.51 26.11 3.91
C GLU A 322 26.16 25.57 3.41
N THR A 323 25.96 24.26 3.47
CA THR A 323 24.67 23.65 3.15
C THR A 323 23.54 24.26 4.00
N TRP A 324 23.75 24.45 5.30
CA TRP A 324 22.78 25.07 6.20
C TRP A 324 22.66 26.59 6.01
N LYS A 325 23.76 27.31 5.76
CA LYS A 325 23.73 28.74 5.48
C LYS A 325 22.85 29.05 4.25
N ARG A 326 23.05 28.34 3.13
CA ARG A 326 22.28 28.55 1.90
C ARG A 326 20.79 28.27 2.07
N ASN A 327 20.43 27.39 3.00
CA ASN A 327 19.04 27.02 3.26
C ASN A 327 18.48 27.65 4.53
N TRP A 328 19.22 28.59 5.16
CA TRP A 328 18.83 29.18 6.45
C TRP A 328 17.47 29.86 6.40
N GLN A 329 17.14 30.57 5.34
CA GLN A 329 15.85 31.22 5.15
C GLN A 329 14.68 30.22 5.25
N HIS A 330 14.82 29.02 4.67
CA HIS A 330 13.79 27.97 4.78
C HIS A 330 13.71 27.36 6.18
N VAL A 331 14.80 27.36 6.94
CA VAL A 331 14.80 26.95 8.35
C VAL A 331 14.13 28.00 9.23
N GLN A 332 14.43 29.30 9.00
CA GLN A 332 13.79 30.41 9.69
C GLN A 332 12.26 30.40 9.52
N GLN A 333 11.77 30.10 8.32
CA GLN A 333 10.34 30.06 8.00
C GLN A 333 9.55 29.11 8.91
N LEU A 334 10.16 28.03 9.42
CA LEU A 334 9.52 27.14 10.39
C LEU A 334 9.03 27.87 11.63
N PHE A 335 9.78 28.87 12.08
CA PHE A 335 9.51 29.58 13.33
C PHE A 335 8.34 30.59 13.26
N ASN A 336 7.74 30.75 12.06
CA ASN A 336 6.50 31.49 11.90
C ASN A 336 5.30 30.69 12.41
N TYR A 337 5.47 29.37 12.68
CA TYR A 337 4.39 28.46 13.05
C TYR A 337 4.61 27.85 14.43
N GLY A 338 3.53 27.43 15.07
CA GLY A 338 3.56 26.78 16.37
C GLY A 338 4.31 25.44 16.37
N SER A 339 4.76 25.02 17.52
CA SER A 339 5.64 23.84 17.68
C SER A 339 5.04 22.55 17.14
N ALA A 340 3.71 22.36 17.24
CA ALA A 340 3.04 21.17 16.72
C ALA A 340 3.01 21.18 15.18
N VAL A 341 2.72 22.33 14.56
CA VAL A 341 2.76 22.51 13.09
C VAL A 341 4.19 22.30 12.58
N ARG A 342 5.18 22.91 13.21
CA ARG A 342 6.61 22.71 12.87
C ARG A 342 6.99 21.23 12.92
N LYS A 343 6.56 20.53 13.97
CA LYS A 343 6.85 19.10 14.12
C LYS A 343 6.30 18.28 12.94
N VAL A 344 5.12 18.58 12.42
CA VAL A 344 4.59 17.94 11.21
C VAL A 344 5.49 18.22 10.01
N MET A 345 5.89 19.48 9.79
CA MET A 345 6.69 19.89 8.63
C MET A 345 8.11 19.30 8.62
N TYR A 346 8.80 19.25 9.77
CA TYR A 346 10.17 18.74 9.80
C TYR A 346 10.27 17.22 10.10
N THR A 347 9.22 16.58 10.59
CA THR A 347 9.18 15.12 10.73
C THR A 347 8.67 14.49 9.42
N THR A 348 9.53 14.41 8.41
CA THR A 348 9.22 13.69 7.16
C THR A 348 9.08 12.19 7.35
N ASN A 349 9.04 11.71 8.59
CA ASN A 349 8.86 10.28 8.91
C ASN A 349 7.67 9.65 8.18
N ALA A 350 6.66 10.45 7.81
CA ALA A 350 5.49 9.95 7.11
C ALA A 350 5.83 9.53 5.67
N ILE A 351 6.32 10.45 4.83
CA ILE A 351 6.71 10.13 3.45
C ILE A 351 7.92 9.17 3.41
N GLU A 352 8.85 9.31 4.36
CA GLU A 352 9.97 8.38 4.51
C GLU A 352 9.51 6.97 4.87
N SER A 353 8.48 6.83 5.70
CA SER A 353 7.87 5.53 6.03
C SER A 353 7.24 4.89 4.79
N VAL A 354 6.54 5.69 3.95
CA VAL A 354 6.00 5.25 2.66
C VAL A 354 7.14 4.77 1.76
N ASN A 355 8.16 5.62 1.55
CA ASN A 355 9.29 5.29 0.69
C ASN A 355 10.13 4.12 1.23
N SER A 356 10.28 4.00 2.55
CA SER A 356 10.91 2.82 3.17
C SER A 356 10.11 1.55 2.90
N SER A 357 8.77 1.66 2.94
CA SER A 357 7.87 0.57 2.58
C SER A 357 8.03 0.17 1.12
N PHE A 358 8.09 1.15 0.21
CA PHE A 358 8.32 0.92 -1.23
C PHE A 358 9.69 0.31 -1.51
N ARG A 359 10.74 0.82 -0.87
CA ARG A 359 12.11 0.27 -1.03
C ARG A 359 12.22 -1.21 -0.64
N LYS A 360 11.38 -1.73 0.25
CA LYS A 360 11.38 -3.16 0.59
C LYS A 360 11.03 -4.05 -0.59
N VAL A 361 10.20 -3.55 -1.51
CA VAL A 361 9.71 -4.28 -2.68
C VAL A 361 10.43 -3.89 -3.98
N THR A 362 11.12 -2.75 -4.00
CA THR A 362 11.84 -2.25 -5.20
C THR A 362 13.35 -2.51 -5.19
N LYS A 363 13.94 -2.91 -4.06
CA LYS A 363 15.39 -3.16 -3.96
C LYS A 363 15.88 -4.42 -4.67
N LYS A 364 14.98 -5.32 -5.07
CA LYS A 364 15.33 -6.64 -5.63
C LYS A 364 15.37 -6.62 -7.15
N GLY A 365 16.43 -6.04 -7.73
CA GLY A 365 16.67 -6.11 -9.18
C GLY A 365 15.88 -5.09 -9.99
N SER A 366 15.62 -5.41 -11.27
CA SER A 366 14.87 -4.58 -12.20
C SER A 366 13.47 -5.11 -12.44
N PHE A 367 12.52 -4.21 -12.67
CA PHE A 367 11.16 -4.54 -13.09
C PHE A 367 11.11 -4.80 -14.60
N SER A 368 10.19 -5.65 -15.05
CA SER A 368 10.00 -5.98 -16.46
C SER A 368 9.34 -4.86 -17.25
N SER A 369 8.54 -4.02 -16.59
CA SER A 369 7.84 -2.88 -17.21
C SER A 369 7.48 -1.84 -16.15
N GLU A 370 7.10 -0.63 -16.59
CA GLU A 370 6.56 0.43 -15.73
C GLU A 370 5.27 -0.01 -15.02
N GLU A 371 4.39 -0.71 -15.73
CA GLU A 371 3.16 -1.26 -15.15
C GLU A 371 3.44 -2.20 -13.98
N SER A 372 4.47 -3.04 -14.06
CA SER A 372 4.86 -3.93 -12.97
C SER A 372 5.31 -3.17 -11.73
N VAL A 373 5.92 -1.99 -11.90
CA VAL A 373 6.24 -1.06 -10.80
C VAL A 373 4.95 -0.55 -10.16
N PHE A 374 4.03 -0.01 -10.97
CA PHE A 374 2.77 0.54 -10.45
C PHE A 374 1.94 -0.51 -9.70
N LYS A 375 1.82 -1.72 -10.22
CA LYS A 375 1.11 -2.83 -9.55
C LYS A 375 1.67 -3.10 -8.16
N VAL A 376 2.99 -3.28 -8.05
CA VAL A 376 3.65 -3.59 -6.77
C VAL A 376 3.52 -2.43 -5.79
N LEU A 377 3.73 -1.19 -6.25
CA LEU A 377 3.64 -0.02 -5.39
C LEU A 377 2.21 0.25 -4.93
N TYR A 378 1.21 0.10 -5.82
CA TYR A 378 -0.19 0.24 -5.46
C TYR A 378 -0.65 -0.81 -4.43
N LEU A 379 -0.30 -2.07 -4.62
CA LEU A 379 -0.60 -3.11 -3.64
C LEU A 379 0.04 -2.78 -2.28
N ARG A 380 1.22 -2.16 -2.31
CA ARG A 380 1.87 -1.67 -1.09
C ARG A 380 1.14 -0.48 -0.47
N VAL A 381 0.56 0.40 -1.28
CA VAL A 381 -0.32 1.49 -0.81
C VAL A 381 -1.57 0.92 -0.14
N LYS A 382 -2.21 -0.11 -0.70
CA LYS A 382 -3.36 -0.80 -0.06
C LYS A 382 -3.00 -1.33 1.32
N GLU A 383 -1.82 -1.94 1.48
CA GLU A 383 -1.35 -2.40 2.80
C GLU A 383 -1.10 -1.23 3.78
N LEU A 384 -0.63 -0.09 3.29
CA LEU A 384 -0.45 1.11 4.11
C LEU A 384 -1.80 1.68 4.55
N TYR A 385 -2.80 1.73 3.67
CA TYR A 385 -4.15 2.18 4.02
C TYR A 385 -4.77 1.30 5.10
N ALA A 386 -4.68 -0.02 4.99
CA ALA A 386 -5.15 -0.94 6.02
C ALA A 386 -4.48 -0.72 7.39
N LYS A 387 -3.22 -0.25 7.41
CA LYS A 387 -2.51 0.12 8.64
C LYS A 387 -2.89 1.48 9.19
N TRP A 388 -3.30 2.39 8.31
CA TRP A 388 -3.67 3.76 8.67
C TRP A 388 -5.15 3.90 9.03
N GLU A 389 -5.96 2.89 8.72
CA GLU A 389 -7.38 2.89 9.02
C GLU A 389 -7.64 3.17 10.51
N GLY A 390 -8.46 4.21 10.78
CA GLY A 390 -8.71 4.68 12.15
C GLY A 390 -7.54 5.42 12.83
N HIS A 391 -6.41 5.64 12.14
CA HIS A 391 -5.24 6.30 12.72
C HIS A 391 -5.02 7.69 12.11
N HIS A 392 -5.15 8.72 12.94
CA HIS A 392 -4.81 10.09 12.61
C HIS A 392 -3.39 10.44 13.08
N ILE A 393 -2.88 11.58 12.63
CA ILE A 393 -1.63 12.13 13.17
C ILE A 393 -1.76 12.32 14.68
N GLN A 394 -0.75 11.91 15.42
CA GLN A 394 -0.68 12.13 16.86
C GLN A 394 -0.77 13.63 17.16
N ASN A 395 -1.63 14.01 18.12
CA ASN A 395 -1.87 15.39 18.52
C ASN A 395 -2.45 16.27 17.40
N TRP A 396 -3.21 15.73 16.46
CA TRP A 396 -3.79 16.51 15.36
C TRP A 396 -4.63 17.69 15.82
N ALA A 397 -5.41 17.54 16.89
CA ALA A 397 -6.18 18.65 17.46
C ALA A 397 -5.29 19.86 17.81
N MET A 398 -4.10 19.63 18.36
CA MET A 398 -3.13 20.70 18.66
C MET A 398 -2.56 21.33 17.38
N VAL A 399 -2.27 20.51 16.37
CA VAL A 399 -1.81 21.00 15.06
C VAL A 399 -2.88 21.91 14.44
N ARG A 400 -4.14 21.44 14.40
CA ARG A 400 -5.27 22.20 13.87
C ARG A 400 -5.49 23.51 14.62
N ASN A 401 -5.45 23.50 15.96
CA ASN A 401 -5.55 24.72 16.75
C ASN A 401 -4.44 25.72 16.43
N GLN A 402 -3.19 25.24 16.25
CA GLN A 402 -2.08 26.12 15.89
C GLN A 402 -2.17 26.62 14.43
N LEU A 403 -2.72 25.85 13.49
CA LEU A 403 -3.02 26.34 12.14
C LEU A 403 -4.10 27.44 12.17
N ALA A 404 -5.08 27.29 13.04
CA ALA A 404 -6.14 28.29 13.23
C ALA A 404 -5.70 29.57 13.94
N MET A 405 -4.49 29.63 14.47
CA MET A 405 -3.89 30.88 15.01
C MET A 405 -3.39 31.81 13.89
N ASP A 406 -3.22 31.32 12.68
CA ASP A 406 -2.94 32.13 11.50
C ASP A 406 -4.25 32.44 10.78
N ASP A 407 -4.67 33.69 10.75
CA ASP A 407 -5.98 34.13 10.19
C ASP A 407 -6.18 33.67 8.75
N LYS A 408 -5.11 33.65 7.94
CA LYS A 408 -5.18 33.23 6.53
C LYS A 408 -5.40 31.72 6.43
N LEU A 409 -4.69 30.93 7.22
CA LEU A 409 -4.86 29.48 7.26
C LEU A 409 -6.21 29.09 7.86
N GLN A 410 -6.66 29.79 8.89
CA GLN A 410 -7.98 29.58 9.50
C GLN A 410 -9.09 29.79 8.48
N ALA A 411 -9.08 30.91 7.76
CA ALA A 411 -10.08 31.20 6.73
C ALA A 411 -10.15 30.11 5.64
N ARG A 412 -8.98 29.60 5.25
CA ARG A 412 -8.87 28.49 4.28
C ARG A 412 -9.43 27.17 4.83
N ILE A 413 -9.07 26.81 6.07
CA ILE A 413 -9.60 25.60 6.73
C ILE A 413 -11.13 25.69 6.81
N LEU A 414 -11.69 26.81 7.32
CA LEU A 414 -13.14 26.99 7.46
C LEU A 414 -13.89 26.94 6.11
N LYS A 415 -13.26 27.44 5.02
CA LYS A 415 -13.82 27.33 3.67
C LYS A 415 -14.10 25.88 3.26
N TYR A 416 -13.20 24.96 3.60
CA TYR A 416 -13.24 23.56 3.17
C TYR A 416 -13.74 22.56 4.22
N GLU A 417 -14.08 23.01 5.43
CA GLU A 417 -14.68 22.14 6.47
C GLU A 417 -16.09 21.66 6.12
N LYS A 418 -16.76 22.33 5.20
CA LYS A 418 -18.14 22.02 4.80
C LYS A 418 -18.22 20.98 3.67
N PHE A 419 -17.08 20.51 3.19
CA PHE A 419 -16.91 19.49 2.15
C PHE A 419 -16.20 18.27 2.75
#